data_d312c006dcf949763aa70ec4cf69600b
#
_entry.id   d312c006dcf949763aa70ec4cf69600b
#
_cell.length_a   1.000
_cell.length_b   1.000
_cell.length_c   1.000
_cell.angle_alpha   90.00
_cell.angle_beta   90.00
_cell.angle_gamma   90.00
#
_symmetry.space_group_name_H-M   'P 1'
#
loop_
_entity.id
_entity.type
_entity.pdbx_description
1 polymer ?
#
loop_
_entity_poly.entity_id
_entity_poly.type
_entity_poly.pdbx_seq_one_letter_code
_entity_poly.pdbx_strand_id
1 'polypeptide(L)'
;MKLRKHIHNQKGFTLIEIIAVLVILGILAAIAIPKYLDMRREAVVKAAAAAKMELNARERLALAQWKLRDGAGPYPDPNSSATAGDGSAVSGPNTAIGPDWNNNNPIASATAFSFSGKQVMFTRNAPADTANEPYNLTSSVID
;
A
#
# COMPACT_ATOMS: atom_id res chain seq x y z
N MET A 1 -1.65 -62.15 -38.66
CA MET A 1 -1.55 -61.17 -37.55
C MET A 1 -2.58 -60.09 -37.77
N LYS A 2 -3.73 -60.10 -37.04
CA LYS A 2 -4.80 -59.13 -37.23
C LYS A 2 -4.56 -57.97 -36.28
N LEU A 3 -4.20 -56.79 -36.79
CA LEU A 3 -4.12 -55.53 -36.06
C LEU A 3 -5.52 -55.10 -35.66
N ARG A 4 -5.82 -55.19 -34.37
CA ARG A 4 -7.06 -54.60 -33.80
C ARG A 4 -6.92 -53.07 -33.79
N LYS A 5 -7.63 -52.42 -34.69
CA LYS A 5 -7.77 -50.98 -34.74
C LYS A 5 -8.57 -50.52 -33.49
N HIS A 6 -7.89 -49.96 -32.49
CA HIS A 6 -8.54 -49.29 -31.35
C HIS A 6 -9.19 -48.03 -31.90
N ILE A 7 -10.52 -48.06 -32.10
CA ILE A 7 -11.29 -46.88 -32.40
C ILE A 7 -11.49 -46.18 -31.06
N HIS A 8 -10.71 -45.13 -30.78
CA HIS A 8 -10.96 -44.23 -29.68
C HIS A 8 -12.28 -43.49 -29.96
N ASN A 9 -13.24 -43.73 -29.08
CA ASN A 9 -14.56 -43.06 -29.14
C ASN A 9 -14.37 -41.57 -28.82
N GLN A 10 -14.14 -40.76 -29.86
CA GLN A 10 -14.00 -39.31 -29.75
C GLN A 10 -15.41 -38.69 -29.62
N LYS A 11 -15.91 -38.62 -28.38
CA LYS A 11 -17.12 -37.82 -28.10
C LYS A 11 -16.72 -36.36 -28.14
N GLY A 12 -17.03 -35.64 -29.20
CA GLY A 12 -16.89 -34.19 -29.31
C GLY A 12 -18.02 -33.51 -28.53
N PHE A 13 -17.75 -32.29 -28.04
CA PHE A 13 -18.77 -31.43 -27.41
C PHE A 13 -19.79 -30.98 -28.46
N THR A 14 -21.03 -30.88 -28.05
CA THR A 14 -22.09 -30.31 -28.89
C THR A 14 -22.01 -28.77 -28.87
N LEU A 15 -22.39 -28.13 -29.98
CA LEU A 15 -22.41 -26.68 -30.08
C LEU A 15 -23.32 -26.05 -29.00
N ILE A 16 -24.42 -26.71 -28.65
CA ILE A 16 -25.34 -26.22 -27.60
C ILE A 16 -24.73 -26.26 -26.21
N GLU A 17 -23.91 -27.25 -25.89
CA GLU A 17 -23.21 -27.33 -24.61
C GLU A 17 -22.24 -26.15 -24.43
N ILE A 18 -21.52 -25.79 -25.47
CA ILE A 18 -20.59 -24.64 -25.40
C ILE A 18 -21.37 -23.34 -25.27
N ILE A 19 -22.44 -23.14 -26.02
CA ILE A 19 -23.27 -21.93 -25.91
C ILE A 19 -23.90 -21.82 -24.52
N ALA A 20 -24.43 -22.92 -23.96
CA ALA A 20 -25.03 -22.91 -22.63
C ALA A 20 -24.02 -22.52 -21.56
N VAL A 21 -22.79 -23.06 -21.62
CA VAL A 21 -21.73 -22.69 -20.68
C VAL A 21 -21.32 -21.22 -20.81
N LEU A 22 -21.17 -20.71 -22.04
CA LEU A 22 -20.82 -19.30 -22.27
C LEU A 22 -21.89 -18.34 -21.74
N VAL A 23 -23.17 -18.66 -21.88
CA VAL A 23 -24.26 -17.87 -21.33
C VAL A 23 -24.22 -17.82 -19.80
N ILE A 24 -24.03 -18.98 -19.15
CA ILE A 24 -23.92 -19.04 -17.69
C ILE A 24 -22.70 -18.26 -17.19
N LEU A 25 -21.54 -18.44 -17.84
CA LEU A 25 -20.32 -17.70 -17.49
C LEU A 25 -20.49 -16.19 -17.70
N GLY A 26 -21.19 -15.78 -18.76
CA GLY A 26 -21.50 -14.37 -19.01
C GLY A 26 -22.33 -13.73 -17.89
N ILE A 27 -23.36 -14.43 -17.42
CA ILE A 27 -24.21 -13.95 -16.31
C ILE A 27 -23.40 -13.86 -15.01
N LEU A 28 -22.60 -14.87 -14.70
CA LEU A 28 -21.75 -14.87 -13.51
C LEU A 28 -20.68 -13.76 -13.56
N ALA A 29 -20.05 -13.57 -14.72
CA ALA A 29 -19.05 -12.52 -14.91
C ALA A 29 -19.65 -11.12 -14.73
N ALA A 30 -20.86 -10.88 -15.20
CA ALA A 30 -21.55 -9.59 -15.07
C ALA A 30 -21.71 -9.14 -13.60
N ILE A 31 -21.87 -10.10 -12.69
CA ILE A 31 -22.00 -9.82 -11.25
C ILE A 31 -20.64 -9.82 -10.54
N ALA A 32 -19.74 -10.72 -10.94
CA ALA A 32 -18.47 -10.93 -10.25
C ALA A 32 -17.45 -9.81 -10.50
N ILE A 33 -17.40 -9.26 -11.74
CA ILE A 33 -16.40 -8.25 -12.10
C ILE A 33 -16.57 -6.96 -11.28
N PRO A 34 -17.74 -6.30 -11.21
CA PRO A 34 -17.89 -5.09 -10.42
C PRO A 34 -17.56 -5.33 -8.95
N LYS A 35 -18.03 -6.43 -8.36
CA LYS A 35 -17.73 -6.78 -6.97
C LYS A 35 -16.24 -6.98 -6.71
N TYR A 36 -15.51 -7.58 -7.64
CA TYR A 36 -14.06 -7.74 -7.54
C TYR A 36 -13.32 -6.39 -7.55
N LEU A 37 -13.77 -5.45 -8.38
CA LEU A 37 -13.16 -4.11 -8.44
C LEU A 37 -13.40 -3.32 -7.15
N ASP A 38 -14.59 -3.43 -6.55
CA ASP A 38 -14.91 -2.80 -5.27
C ASP A 38 -14.03 -3.38 -4.13
N MET A 39 -13.87 -4.69 -4.10
CA MET A 39 -12.99 -5.34 -3.11
C MET A 39 -11.53 -4.91 -3.25
N ARG A 40 -11.02 -4.76 -4.48
CA ARG A 40 -9.67 -4.23 -4.72
C ARG A 40 -9.51 -2.81 -4.17
N ARG A 41 -10.50 -1.94 -4.43
CA ARG A 41 -10.47 -0.57 -3.91
C ARG A 41 -10.46 -0.56 -2.38
N GLU A 42 -11.32 -1.34 -1.75
CA GLU A 42 -11.36 -1.45 -0.29
C GLU A 42 -10.03 -1.97 0.29
N ALA A 43 -9.40 -2.94 -0.35
CA ALA A 43 -8.09 -3.46 0.04
C ALA A 43 -7.00 -2.37 0.01
N VAL A 44 -6.98 -1.53 -1.04
CA VAL A 44 -6.04 -0.40 -1.15
C VAL A 44 -6.28 0.63 -0.03
N VAL A 45 -7.53 0.98 0.26
CA VAL A 45 -7.88 1.91 1.34
C VAL A 45 -7.41 1.37 2.70
N LYS A 46 -7.62 0.09 2.97
CA LYS A 46 -7.17 -0.56 4.21
C LYS A 46 -5.65 -0.62 4.32
N ALA A 47 -4.96 -0.94 3.22
CA ALA A 47 -3.50 -0.93 3.17
C ALA A 47 -2.93 0.48 3.42
N ALA A 48 -3.52 1.52 2.82
CA ALA A 48 -3.14 2.90 3.04
C ALA A 48 -3.37 3.34 4.50
N ALA A 49 -4.48 2.93 5.10
CA ALA A 49 -4.76 3.20 6.51
C ALA A 49 -3.74 2.53 7.44
N ALA A 50 -3.37 1.28 7.19
CA ALA A 50 -2.37 0.56 7.96
C ALA A 50 -0.99 1.22 7.84
N ALA A 51 -0.55 1.54 6.62
CA ALA A 51 0.71 2.25 6.37
C ALA A 51 0.75 3.62 7.09
N LYS A 52 -0.34 4.38 7.04
CA LYS A 52 -0.48 5.65 7.76
C LYS A 52 -0.30 5.46 9.28
N MET A 53 -0.92 4.45 9.87
CA MET A 53 -0.81 4.20 11.31
C MET A 53 0.62 3.85 11.71
N GLU A 54 1.30 3.03 10.92
CA GLU A 54 2.70 2.70 11.16
C GLU A 54 3.61 3.92 11.03
N LEU A 55 3.43 4.72 10.00
CA LEU A 55 4.21 5.95 9.80
C LEU A 55 4.02 6.93 10.96
N ASN A 56 2.79 7.11 11.45
CA ASN A 56 2.52 7.93 12.62
C ASN A 56 3.16 7.38 13.90
N ALA A 57 3.26 6.06 14.04
CA ALA A 57 3.97 5.46 15.17
C ALA A 57 5.48 5.74 15.10
N ARG A 58 6.06 5.68 13.92
CA ARG A 58 7.48 6.01 13.69
C ARG A 58 7.77 7.50 14.00
N GLU A 59 6.88 8.42 13.63
CA GLU A 59 7.00 9.84 13.98
C GLU A 59 7.03 10.06 15.50
N ARG A 60 6.13 9.40 16.22
CA ARG A 60 6.11 9.47 17.69
C ARG A 60 7.38 8.91 18.33
N LEU A 61 7.88 7.81 17.79
CA LEU A 61 9.12 7.20 18.27
C LEU A 61 10.31 8.12 18.01
N ALA A 62 10.40 8.73 16.83
CA ALA A 62 11.47 9.66 16.49
C ALA A 62 11.46 10.89 17.40
N LEU A 63 10.29 11.46 17.67
CA LEU A 63 10.16 12.56 18.63
C LEU A 63 10.59 12.13 20.05
N ALA A 64 10.19 10.94 20.49
CA ALA A 64 10.58 10.44 21.82
C ALA A 64 12.10 10.24 21.92
N GLN A 65 12.72 9.67 20.90
CA GLN A 65 14.18 9.51 20.85
C GLN A 65 14.92 10.85 20.83
N TRP A 66 14.40 11.82 20.07
CA TRP A 66 14.95 13.18 20.04
C TRP A 66 14.94 13.83 21.42
N LYS A 67 13.82 13.73 22.13
CA LYS A 67 13.67 14.30 23.49
C LYS A 67 14.52 13.59 24.52
N LEU A 68 14.66 12.28 24.44
CA LEU A 68 15.53 11.51 25.35
C LEU A 68 17.02 11.86 25.21
N ARG A 69 17.41 12.51 24.12
CA ARG A 69 18.78 12.98 23.87
C ARG A 69 18.92 14.49 24.04
N ASP A 70 18.09 15.08 24.86
CA ASP A 70 18.06 16.53 25.12
C ASP A 70 17.96 17.40 23.85
N GLY A 71 17.27 16.91 22.83
CA GLY A 71 17.02 17.63 21.59
C GLY A 71 16.11 18.81 21.82
N ALA A 72 16.53 20.01 21.39
CA ALA A 72 15.76 21.24 21.47
C ALA A 72 15.19 21.60 20.10
N GLY A 73 13.93 22.07 20.08
CA GLY A 73 13.25 22.43 18.84
C GLY A 73 12.64 21.24 18.08
N PRO A 74 12.28 21.41 16.82
CA PRO A 74 11.69 20.34 16.02
C PRO A 74 12.72 19.24 15.76
N TYR A 75 12.31 17.96 15.84
CA TYR A 75 13.17 16.85 15.46
C TYR A 75 13.35 16.82 13.91
N PRO A 76 14.47 16.22 13.43
CA PRO A 76 14.86 16.33 12.03
C PRO A 76 13.86 15.73 11.05
N ASP A 77 13.80 16.29 9.86
CA ASP A 77 13.03 15.73 8.74
C ASP A 77 13.57 14.35 8.29
N PRO A 78 12.75 13.51 7.65
CA PRO A 78 13.15 12.14 7.22
C PRO A 78 14.42 12.05 6.40
N ASN A 79 14.74 13.08 5.63
CA ASN A 79 15.95 13.15 4.78
C ASN A 79 17.10 13.94 5.40
N SER A 80 17.00 14.34 6.66
CA SER A 80 18.00 15.15 7.34
C SER A 80 18.45 14.50 8.64
N SER A 81 19.56 14.97 9.15
CA SER A 81 20.04 14.67 10.47
C SER A 81 20.27 15.96 11.23
N ALA A 82 20.10 15.92 12.54
CA ALA A 82 20.40 17.03 13.43
C ALA A 82 21.27 16.53 14.59
N THR A 83 21.94 17.44 15.27
CA THR A 83 22.69 17.11 16.46
C THR A 83 21.81 17.31 17.68
N ALA A 84 21.61 16.26 18.46
CA ALA A 84 20.89 16.32 19.72
C ALA A 84 21.68 17.08 20.81
N GLY A 85 21.05 17.39 21.93
CA GLY A 85 21.69 18.11 23.02
C GLY A 85 22.88 17.35 23.64
N ASP A 86 22.89 16.01 23.55
CA ASP A 86 23.99 15.14 23.97
C ASP A 86 25.18 15.11 22.99
N GLY A 87 25.11 15.85 21.88
CA GLY A 87 26.12 15.89 20.82
C GLY A 87 26.03 14.75 19.81
N SER A 88 25.06 13.86 19.92
CA SER A 88 24.88 12.74 18.99
C SER A 88 24.13 13.18 17.72
N ALA A 89 24.47 12.56 16.58
CA ALA A 89 23.70 12.74 15.36
C ALA A 89 22.39 11.93 15.44
N VAL A 90 21.27 12.57 15.16
CA VAL A 90 19.94 11.94 15.10
C VAL A 90 19.39 12.12 13.70
N SER A 91 19.09 11.02 13.04
CA SER A 91 18.38 11.04 11.77
C SER A 91 16.87 11.20 12.00
N GLY A 92 16.19 11.84 11.06
CA GLY A 92 14.74 11.93 11.06
C GLY A 92 14.07 10.54 10.98
N PRO A 93 12.77 10.46 11.17
CA PRO A 93 12.05 9.18 11.17
C PRO A 93 12.17 8.50 9.81
N ASN A 94 12.33 7.18 9.82
CA ASN A 94 12.24 6.40 8.59
C ASN A 94 10.78 6.33 8.14
N THR A 95 10.44 7.07 7.11
CA THR A 95 9.10 7.10 6.51
C THR A 95 9.02 6.30 5.20
N ALA A 96 10.03 5.49 4.87
CA ALA A 96 9.97 4.56 3.74
C ALA A 96 8.89 3.50 3.99
N ILE A 97 8.03 3.29 3.02
CA ILE A 97 6.99 2.26 3.03
C ILE A 97 7.57 0.99 2.38
N GLY A 98 7.08 -0.18 2.74
CA GLY A 98 7.63 -1.47 2.29
C GLY A 98 7.62 -1.69 0.76
N PRO A 99 8.17 -2.82 0.29
CA PRO A 99 8.44 -3.08 -1.13
C PRO A 99 7.19 -3.17 -2.02
N ASP A 100 6.02 -3.39 -1.43
CA ASP A 100 4.74 -3.42 -2.17
C ASP A 100 4.30 -2.04 -2.69
N TRP A 101 4.98 -0.99 -2.23
CA TRP A 101 4.80 0.38 -2.67
C TRP A 101 5.94 0.75 -3.62
N ASN A 102 5.63 1.18 -4.82
CA ASN A 102 6.63 1.40 -5.87
C ASN A 102 7.53 2.65 -5.68
N ASN A 103 7.50 3.26 -4.52
CA ASN A 103 8.35 4.39 -4.18
C ASN A 103 8.83 4.26 -2.73
N ASN A 104 10.14 4.13 -2.54
CA ASN A 104 10.80 4.01 -1.24
C ASN A 104 11.38 5.34 -0.73
N ASN A 105 11.05 6.46 -1.36
CA ASN A 105 11.52 7.75 -0.88
C ASN A 105 10.82 8.12 0.43
N PRO A 106 11.55 8.67 1.39
CA PRO A 106 10.95 9.18 2.62
C PRO A 106 9.91 10.27 2.35
N ILE A 107 8.85 10.27 3.12
CA ILE A 107 7.77 11.26 3.00
C ILE A 107 8.16 12.52 3.77
N ALA A 108 8.81 13.46 3.10
CA ALA A 108 9.15 14.75 3.69
C ALA A 108 7.95 15.74 3.68
N SER A 109 7.13 15.65 2.64
CA SER A 109 5.91 16.45 2.49
C SER A 109 4.79 15.60 1.88
N ALA A 110 4.14 16.03 0.82
CA ALA A 110 3.17 15.23 0.09
C ALA A 110 3.87 14.33 -0.94
N THR A 111 3.64 13.03 -0.87
CA THR A 111 4.25 12.04 -1.78
C THR A 111 3.19 11.03 -2.24
N ALA A 112 3.13 10.81 -3.55
CA ALA A 112 2.26 9.82 -4.16
C ALA A 112 2.98 8.49 -4.34
N PHE A 113 2.33 7.41 -3.95
CA PHE A 113 2.80 6.04 -4.10
C PHE A 113 1.79 5.24 -4.90
N SER A 114 2.26 4.24 -5.63
CA SER A 114 1.37 3.30 -6.31
C SER A 114 1.32 1.97 -5.55
N PHE A 115 0.12 1.54 -5.22
CA PHE A 115 -0.13 0.25 -4.59
C PHE A 115 -1.23 -0.48 -5.35
N SER A 116 -0.94 -1.68 -5.84
CA SER A 116 -1.89 -2.51 -6.61
C SER A 116 -2.58 -1.77 -7.77
N GLY A 117 -1.84 -0.88 -8.47
CA GLY A 117 -2.34 -0.12 -9.63
C GLY A 117 -3.22 1.08 -9.30
N LYS A 118 -3.36 1.44 -8.03
CA LYS A 118 -4.01 2.68 -7.56
C LYS A 118 -2.96 3.60 -6.94
N GLN A 119 -3.19 4.90 -7.06
CA GLN A 119 -2.32 5.88 -6.41
C GLN A 119 -2.84 6.25 -5.03
N VAL A 120 -1.93 6.32 -4.08
CA VAL A 120 -2.19 6.76 -2.70
C VAL A 120 -1.26 7.91 -2.40
N MET A 121 -1.82 9.04 -2.00
CA MET A 121 -1.04 10.17 -1.54
C MET A 121 -0.92 10.14 -0.03
N PHE A 122 0.30 10.22 0.47
CA PHE A 122 0.59 10.47 1.88
C PHE A 122 1.07 11.90 2.04
N THR A 123 0.53 12.60 3.02
CA THR A 123 0.91 13.97 3.35
C THR A 123 1.37 14.02 4.79
N ARG A 124 2.58 14.51 5.02
CA ARG A 124 3.15 14.73 6.35
C ARG A 124 2.84 16.15 6.79
N ASN A 125 2.01 16.29 7.80
CA ASN A 125 1.55 17.58 8.30
C ASN A 125 2.32 17.96 9.55
N ALA A 126 2.87 19.17 9.58
CA ALA A 126 3.51 19.71 10.76
C ALA A 126 2.44 20.01 11.84
N PRO A 127 2.69 19.68 13.12
CA PRO A 127 1.86 20.11 14.22
C PRO A 127 2.07 21.60 14.52
N ALA A 128 1.21 22.16 15.36
CA ALA A 128 1.35 23.52 15.83
C ALA A 128 2.63 23.73 16.67
N ASP A 129 3.01 22.73 17.46
CA ASP A 129 4.23 22.71 18.26
C ASP A 129 5.14 21.56 17.84
N THR A 130 6.03 21.80 16.89
CA THR A 130 7.00 20.80 16.38
C THR A 130 8.03 20.36 17.39
N ALA A 131 8.20 21.08 18.50
CA ALA A 131 9.10 20.69 19.58
C ALA A 131 8.47 19.66 20.51
N ASN A 132 7.16 19.64 20.66
CA ASN A 132 6.46 18.82 21.63
C ASN A 132 5.48 17.82 21.02
N GLU A 133 5.05 18.03 19.79
CA GLU A 133 4.10 17.19 19.09
C GLU A 133 4.74 16.51 17.86
N PRO A 134 4.41 15.24 17.58
CA PRO A 134 4.90 14.56 16.40
C PRO A 134 4.19 15.09 15.14
N TYR A 135 4.87 15.01 14.00
CA TYR A 135 4.20 15.15 12.71
C TYR A 135 3.10 14.09 12.55
N ASN A 136 2.08 14.45 11.83
CA ASN A 136 0.96 13.56 11.56
C ASN A 136 0.81 13.31 10.05
N LEU A 137 0.79 12.05 9.67
CA LEU A 137 0.55 11.67 8.29
C LEU A 137 -0.93 11.45 8.05
N THR A 138 -1.39 11.97 6.93
CA THR A 138 -2.70 11.68 6.35
C THR A 138 -2.51 10.90 5.06
N SER A 139 -3.51 10.13 4.65
CA SER A 139 -3.50 9.39 3.40
C SER A 139 -4.81 9.58 2.66
N SER A 140 -4.75 9.72 1.33
CA SER A 140 -5.91 9.72 0.44
C SER A 140 -5.63 8.82 -0.76
N VAL A 141 -6.62 8.04 -1.17
CA VAL A 141 -6.56 7.28 -2.41
C VAL A 141 -7.01 8.19 -3.54
N ILE A 142 -6.19 8.27 -4.59
CA ILE A 142 -6.47 9.04 -5.81
C ILE A 142 -7.04 8.06 -6.84
N ASP A 143 -8.23 8.31 -7.31
CA ASP A 143 -8.90 7.49 -8.35
C ASP A 143 -8.43 7.84 -9.75
#